data_3c999b7f1758b497d1e2f4d82722bf11
#
_entry.id   3c999b7f1758b497d1e2f4d82722bf11
#
_cell.length_a   1.000
_cell.length_b   1.000
_cell.length_c   1.000
_cell.angle_alpha   90.00
_cell.angle_beta   90.00
_cell.angle_gamma   90.00
#
_symmetry.space_group_name_H-M   'P 1'
#
loop_
_entity.id
_entity.type
_entity.pdbx_description
1 polymer ?
#
loop_
_entity_poly.entity_id
_entity_poly.type
_entity_poly.pdbx_seq_one_letter_code
_entity_poly.pdbx_strand_id
1 'polypeptide(L)'
;MAKKQNVLLCWVGGNDLKAPSGSDAGPVLSTLKAESFDHVELLSSYPAAQVEPYLAWLREQVNSQVNLSYESLRSPVHFGDIYQAANAHLKRLHVSGTQLSILLSPGTPAMQAVWILLGKTRYPVTFYQSSLEQGVQKVDVPFEIAAEYVPAANTITGDKLLQLADGQAPVNAAFDSIVTQSERMFRLKAQAQVLAQKQVPVLIYGETGTGKELFARAIHNASPRSLGPFVAVRAVSGTMYSLNAKAIKAS
;
A
#
# COMPACT_ATOMS: atom_id res chain seq x y z
N MET A 1 29.06 3.28 19.11
CA MET A 1 27.95 3.07 18.18
C MET A 1 27.41 4.44 17.79
N ALA A 2 27.28 4.76 16.51
CA ALA A 2 26.68 6.02 16.09
C ALA A 2 25.24 6.09 16.57
N LYS A 3 24.83 7.23 17.18
CA LYS A 3 23.44 7.46 17.61
C LYS A 3 22.55 7.38 16.37
N LYS A 4 21.52 6.53 16.40
CA LYS A 4 20.51 6.50 15.32
C LYS A 4 19.72 7.78 15.36
N GLN A 5 19.47 8.37 14.20
CA GLN A 5 18.60 9.55 14.07
C GLN A 5 17.13 9.14 14.12
N ASN A 6 16.38 9.67 15.09
CA ASN A 6 14.95 9.43 15.21
C ASN A 6 14.17 10.42 14.34
N VAL A 7 13.40 9.92 13.38
CA VAL A 7 12.63 10.74 12.44
C VAL A 7 11.15 10.43 12.58
N LEU A 8 10.33 11.48 12.78
CA LEU A 8 8.88 11.41 12.75
C LEU A 8 8.39 11.87 11.38
N LEU A 9 7.52 11.10 10.76
CA LEU A 9 6.86 11.40 9.50
C LEU A 9 5.35 11.43 9.70
N CYS A 10 4.66 12.48 9.24
CA CYS A 10 3.21 12.57 9.34
C CYS A 10 2.62 13.59 8.35
N TRP A 11 1.32 13.47 8.12
CA TRP A 11 0.54 14.51 7.46
C TRP A 11 0.21 15.63 8.45
N VAL A 12 0.00 16.84 7.94
CA VAL A 12 -0.61 17.94 8.71
C VAL A 12 -2.12 17.78 8.63
N GLY A 13 -2.79 17.77 9.79
CA GLY A 13 -4.23 17.66 9.90
C GLY A 13 -4.91 18.99 10.25
N GLY A 14 -6.24 19.06 10.08
CA GLY A 14 -7.00 20.26 10.38
C GLY A 14 -6.95 20.67 11.87
N ASN A 15 -6.75 19.72 12.79
CA ASN A 15 -6.58 20.01 14.21
C ASN A 15 -5.21 20.62 14.51
N ASP A 16 -4.17 20.21 13.77
CA ASP A 16 -2.84 20.83 13.88
C ASP A 16 -2.88 22.29 13.44
N LEU A 17 -3.55 22.58 12.31
CA LEU A 17 -3.68 23.95 11.79
C LEU A 17 -4.43 24.90 12.72
N LYS A 18 -5.30 24.37 13.59
CA LYS A 18 -6.04 25.16 14.58
C LYS A 18 -5.26 25.38 15.89
N ALA A 19 -4.22 24.61 16.14
CA ALA A 19 -3.45 24.63 17.39
C ALA A 19 -2.90 26.03 17.74
N PRO A 20 -2.38 26.86 16.82
CA PRO A 20 -1.87 28.20 17.15
C PRO A 20 -2.90 29.15 17.75
N SER A 21 -4.19 28.96 17.45
CA SER A 21 -5.29 29.83 17.93
C SER A 21 -6.21 29.14 18.94
N GLY A 22 -5.96 27.86 19.25
CA GLY A 22 -6.79 27.03 20.11
C GLY A 22 -6.17 26.71 21.46
N SER A 23 -6.93 26.00 22.29
CA SER A 23 -6.47 25.46 23.59
C SER A 23 -5.82 24.08 23.44
N ASP A 24 -5.92 23.44 22.26
CA ASP A 24 -5.42 22.10 22.00
C ASP A 24 -4.13 22.17 21.18
N ALA A 25 -3.13 21.42 21.59
CA ALA A 25 -1.83 21.37 20.95
C ALA A 25 -1.83 20.69 19.56
N GLY A 26 -2.91 20.00 19.21
CA GLY A 26 -2.99 19.15 18.03
C GLY A 26 -2.15 17.88 18.14
N PRO A 27 -2.40 16.89 17.28
CA PRO A 27 -1.72 15.58 17.32
C PRO A 27 -0.20 15.66 17.16
N VAL A 28 0.29 16.52 16.26
CA VAL A 28 1.73 16.63 15.98
C VAL A 28 2.47 17.15 17.20
N LEU A 29 2.10 18.33 17.74
CA LEU A 29 2.80 18.90 18.88
C LEU A 29 2.64 18.01 20.13
N SER A 30 1.47 17.41 20.35
CA SER A 30 1.26 16.47 21.45
C SER A 30 2.26 15.32 21.40
N THR A 31 2.51 14.77 20.19
CA THR A 31 3.47 13.69 19.99
C THR A 31 4.91 14.16 20.24
N LEU A 32 5.27 15.37 19.78
CA LEU A 32 6.61 15.92 19.96
C LEU A 32 6.91 16.31 21.41
N LYS A 33 5.88 16.56 22.23
CA LYS A 33 6.03 16.76 23.67
C LYS A 33 6.16 15.45 24.45
N ALA A 34 5.53 14.38 23.98
CA ALA A 34 5.55 13.08 24.65
C ALA A 34 6.78 12.22 24.28
N GLU A 35 7.28 12.34 23.06
CA GLU A 35 8.36 11.53 22.51
C GLU A 35 9.43 12.41 21.85
N SER A 36 10.69 11.99 21.90
CA SER A 36 11.83 12.75 21.37
C SER A 36 12.18 12.31 19.95
N PHE A 37 12.19 13.28 19.04
CA PHE A 37 12.63 13.10 17.66
C PHE A 37 13.71 14.12 17.30
N ASP A 38 14.74 13.68 16.58
CA ASP A 38 15.80 14.57 16.08
C ASP A 38 15.30 15.39 14.88
N HIS A 39 14.43 14.76 14.05
CA HIS A 39 13.89 15.34 12.84
C HIS A 39 12.39 15.01 12.68
N VAL A 40 11.64 15.99 12.15
CA VAL A 40 10.21 15.86 11.84
C VAL A 40 9.99 16.24 10.38
N GLU A 41 9.43 15.33 9.63
CA GLU A 41 9.03 15.56 8.23
C GLU A 41 7.50 15.64 8.15
N LEU A 42 7.00 16.82 7.88
CA LEU A 42 5.58 17.09 7.70
C LEU A 42 5.21 17.06 6.22
N LEU A 43 4.11 16.41 5.89
CA LEU A 43 3.51 16.42 4.57
C LEU A 43 2.19 17.19 4.63
N SER A 44 1.94 18.06 3.67
CA SER A 44 0.71 18.83 3.63
C SER A 44 0.14 18.93 2.22
N SER A 45 -1.17 18.72 2.11
CA SER A 45 -1.95 19.04 0.91
C SER A 45 -2.77 20.34 1.06
N TYR A 46 -2.61 21.04 2.19
CA TYR A 46 -3.23 22.35 2.39
C TYR A 46 -2.43 23.46 1.70
N PRO A 47 -3.09 24.57 1.33
CA PRO A 47 -2.41 25.76 0.79
C PRO A 47 -1.37 26.30 1.76
N ALA A 48 -0.24 26.80 1.24
CA ALA A 48 0.86 27.36 2.05
C ALA A 48 0.38 28.45 3.02
N ALA A 49 -0.53 29.33 2.61
CA ALA A 49 -1.08 30.38 3.45
C ALA A 49 -1.74 29.85 4.73
N GLN A 50 -2.22 28.61 4.77
CA GLN A 50 -2.80 27.98 5.96
C GLN A 50 -1.76 27.27 6.81
N VAL A 51 -0.69 26.77 6.19
CA VAL A 51 0.30 25.90 6.87
C VAL A 51 1.47 26.70 7.43
N GLU A 52 1.91 27.75 6.76
CA GLU A 52 3.07 28.56 7.19
C GLU A 52 2.93 29.15 8.62
N PRO A 53 1.75 29.71 9.01
CA PRO A 53 1.57 30.18 10.38
C PRO A 53 1.69 29.06 11.43
N TYR A 54 1.15 27.88 11.11
CA TYR A 54 1.28 26.70 11.96
C TYR A 54 2.74 26.23 12.05
N LEU A 55 3.45 26.18 10.93
CA LEU A 55 4.83 25.74 10.88
C LEU A 55 5.76 26.66 11.68
N ALA A 56 5.57 27.98 11.54
CA ALA A 56 6.31 28.97 12.31
C ALA A 56 6.08 28.77 13.82
N TRP A 57 4.82 28.68 14.22
CA TRP A 57 4.42 28.43 15.61
C TRP A 57 4.98 27.09 16.15
N LEU A 58 4.88 26.00 15.37
CA LEU A 58 5.36 24.69 15.79
C LEU A 58 6.87 24.70 16.07
N ARG A 59 7.64 25.36 15.19
CA ARG A 59 9.11 25.48 15.34
C ARG A 59 9.54 26.20 16.63
N GLU A 60 8.73 27.11 17.13
CA GLU A 60 8.96 27.76 18.44
C GLU A 60 8.68 26.86 19.64
N GLN A 61 7.86 25.82 19.45
CA GLN A 61 7.44 24.92 20.52
C GLN A 61 8.37 23.71 20.70
N VAL A 62 9.25 23.41 19.75
CA VAL A 62 10.04 22.18 19.72
C VAL A 62 11.51 22.42 19.38
N ASN A 63 12.38 21.53 19.86
CA ASN A 63 13.82 21.58 19.53
C ASN A 63 14.18 20.71 18.32
N SER A 64 13.23 19.92 17.81
CA SER A 64 13.41 19.07 16.65
C SER A 64 13.58 19.89 15.37
N GLN A 65 14.37 19.42 14.43
CA GLN A 65 14.41 20.00 13.09
C GLN A 65 13.11 19.67 12.35
N VAL A 66 12.30 20.69 12.04
CA VAL A 66 11.00 20.51 11.37
C VAL A 66 11.08 20.94 9.92
N ASN A 67 10.89 19.99 9.02
CA ASN A 67 10.75 20.20 7.59
C ASN A 67 9.29 20.01 7.16
N LEU A 68 8.91 20.69 6.10
CA LEU A 68 7.59 20.60 5.49
C LEU A 68 7.71 20.36 3.99
N SER A 69 6.94 19.42 3.48
CA SER A 69 6.78 19.17 2.05
C SER A 69 5.32 19.38 1.64
N TYR A 70 5.12 20.15 0.58
CA TYR A 70 3.81 20.35 -0.02
C TYR A 70 3.55 19.28 -1.07
N GLU A 71 2.46 18.53 -0.91
CA GLU A 71 2.08 17.45 -1.79
C GLU A 71 0.84 17.81 -2.61
N SER A 72 0.98 17.72 -3.93
CA SER A 72 -0.15 17.97 -4.84
C SER A 72 -0.99 16.71 -4.97
N LEU A 73 -2.11 16.66 -4.25
CA LEU A 73 -3.06 15.57 -4.30
C LEU A 73 -4.31 15.99 -5.08
N ARG A 74 -4.80 15.15 -5.99
CA ARG A 74 -6.12 15.37 -6.65
C ARG A 74 -7.26 15.48 -5.62
N SER A 75 -7.12 14.75 -4.52
CA SER A 75 -8.02 14.78 -3.38
C SER A 75 -7.30 14.24 -2.13
N PRO A 76 -7.60 14.75 -0.93
CA PRO A 76 -7.03 14.24 0.33
C PRO A 76 -7.46 12.80 0.68
N VAL A 77 -8.32 12.18 -0.15
CA VAL A 77 -8.72 10.77 -0.06
C VAL A 77 -8.30 9.95 -1.28
N HIS A 78 -7.55 10.53 -2.24
CA HIS A 78 -7.10 9.82 -3.43
C HIS A 78 -5.90 8.91 -3.10
N PHE A 79 -6.15 7.61 -2.97
CA PHE A 79 -5.16 6.61 -2.53
C PHE A 79 -3.87 6.61 -3.35
N GLY A 80 -3.96 6.72 -4.69
CA GLY A 80 -2.81 6.67 -5.58
C GLY A 80 -1.82 7.81 -5.33
N ASP A 81 -2.31 9.05 -5.21
CA ASP A 81 -1.47 10.22 -4.98
C ASP A 81 -0.87 10.19 -3.57
N ILE A 82 -1.70 9.84 -2.56
CA ILE A 82 -1.24 9.67 -1.16
C ILE A 82 -0.14 8.62 -1.09
N TYR A 83 -0.33 7.47 -1.77
CA TYR A 83 0.65 6.40 -1.79
C TYR A 83 1.97 6.85 -2.44
N GLN A 84 1.92 7.54 -3.58
CA GLN A 84 3.13 8.03 -4.26
C GLN A 84 3.91 9.00 -3.38
N ALA A 85 3.24 10.00 -2.79
CA ALA A 85 3.85 10.97 -1.88
C ALA A 85 4.47 10.27 -0.66
N ALA A 86 3.69 9.49 0.06
CA ALA A 86 4.13 8.78 1.27
C ALA A 86 5.31 7.84 1.00
N ASN A 87 5.25 7.06 -0.09
CA ASN A 87 6.32 6.14 -0.47
C ASN A 87 7.61 6.86 -0.89
N ALA A 88 7.52 8.01 -1.57
CA ALA A 88 8.68 8.81 -1.95
C ALA A 88 9.44 9.31 -0.71
N HIS A 89 8.72 9.85 0.29
CA HIS A 89 9.32 10.33 1.54
C HIS A 89 9.92 9.19 2.36
N LEU A 90 9.20 8.07 2.54
CA LEU A 90 9.74 6.91 3.25
C LEU A 90 10.98 6.35 2.57
N LYS A 91 11.00 6.24 1.24
CA LYS A 91 12.17 5.78 0.48
C LYS A 91 13.37 6.70 0.69
N ARG A 92 13.17 8.03 0.70
CA ARG A 92 14.24 9.02 0.92
C ARG A 92 14.79 8.96 2.34
N LEU A 93 13.94 8.75 3.34
CA LEU A 93 14.30 8.77 4.76
C LEU A 93 14.77 7.41 5.28
N HIS A 94 14.45 6.32 4.60
CA HIS A 94 14.87 4.97 4.98
C HIS A 94 16.33 4.71 4.57
N VAL A 95 17.24 5.28 5.34
CA VAL A 95 18.69 5.13 5.17
C VAL A 95 19.32 4.50 6.40
N SER A 96 20.54 3.97 6.23
CA SER A 96 21.28 3.37 7.36
C SER A 96 21.50 4.41 8.48
N GLY A 97 21.19 4.01 9.70
CA GLY A 97 21.32 4.89 10.88
C GLY A 97 20.07 5.71 11.20
N THR A 98 18.97 5.59 10.43
CA THR A 98 17.70 6.25 10.71
C THR A 98 16.70 5.26 11.34
N GLN A 99 16.00 5.72 12.38
CA GLN A 99 14.84 5.06 12.95
C GLN A 99 13.60 5.86 12.56
N LEU A 100 12.74 5.26 11.74
CA LEU A 100 11.53 5.92 11.25
C LEU A 100 10.34 5.67 12.17
N SER A 101 9.57 6.71 12.38
CA SER A 101 8.29 6.68 13.09
C SER A 101 7.23 7.39 12.27
N ILE A 102 6.00 6.91 12.32
CA ILE A 102 4.86 7.49 11.63
C ILE A 102 3.79 7.83 12.66
N LEU A 103 3.30 9.08 12.63
CA LEU A 103 2.13 9.48 13.39
C LEU A 103 0.88 9.31 12.52
N LEU A 104 -0.05 8.47 12.98
CA LEU A 104 -1.26 8.09 12.24
C LEU A 104 -2.41 9.08 12.39
N SER A 105 -2.49 9.79 13.54
CA SER A 105 -3.68 10.60 13.88
C SER A 105 -3.99 11.75 12.93
N PRO A 106 -3.03 12.52 12.39
CA PRO A 106 -3.33 13.59 11.47
C PRO A 106 -3.69 13.08 10.07
N GLY A 107 -4.52 13.84 9.37
CA GLY A 107 -4.90 13.54 7.99
C GLY A 107 -6.22 12.78 7.87
N THR A 108 -6.45 12.20 6.71
CA THR A 108 -7.66 11.45 6.38
C THR A 108 -7.50 9.95 6.67
N PRO A 109 -8.61 9.19 6.78
CA PRO A 109 -8.53 7.72 6.88
C PRO A 109 -7.75 7.06 5.74
N ALA A 110 -7.78 7.62 4.53
CA ALA A 110 -7.01 7.13 3.39
C ALA A 110 -5.49 7.31 3.62
N MET A 111 -5.08 8.44 4.20
CA MET A 111 -3.68 8.70 4.57
C MET A 111 -3.20 7.72 5.65
N GLN A 112 -4.03 7.46 6.67
CA GLN A 112 -3.73 6.48 7.72
C GLN A 112 -3.57 5.07 7.14
N ALA A 113 -4.49 4.64 6.27
CA ALA A 113 -4.43 3.33 5.63
C ALA A 113 -3.16 3.16 4.80
N VAL A 114 -2.74 4.17 4.04
CA VAL A 114 -1.50 4.14 3.26
C VAL A 114 -0.27 4.07 4.17
N TRP A 115 -0.24 4.82 5.28
CA TRP A 115 0.85 4.74 6.26
C TRP A 115 1.01 3.34 6.85
N ILE A 116 -0.12 2.73 7.26
CA ILE A 116 -0.13 1.36 7.81
C ILE A 116 0.36 0.37 6.75
N LEU A 117 -0.16 0.47 5.53
CA LEU A 117 0.24 -0.39 4.41
C LEU A 117 1.75 -0.33 4.17
N LEU A 118 2.31 0.86 4.00
CA LEU A 118 3.73 1.05 3.71
C LEU A 118 4.62 0.59 4.87
N GLY A 119 4.25 0.93 6.11
CA GLY A 119 5.02 0.57 7.29
C GLY A 119 4.97 -0.91 7.65
N LYS A 120 3.91 -1.63 7.26
CA LYS A 120 3.80 -3.09 7.48
C LYS A 120 4.36 -3.92 6.32
N THR A 121 4.57 -3.33 5.13
CA THR A 121 4.99 -4.10 3.94
C THR A 121 6.38 -3.76 3.44
N ARG A 122 6.83 -2.51 3.57
CA ARG A 122 8.06 -2.05 2.89
C ARG A 122 9.09 -1.43 3.80
N TYR A 123 8.66 -0.73 4.83
CA TYR A 123 9.55 0.07 5.67
C TYR A 123 9.36 -0.30 7.14
N PRO A 124 10.41 -0.71 7.85
CA PRO A 124 10.30 -0.94 9.29
C PRO A 124 10.12 0.41 10.00
N VAL A 125 8.94 0.65 10.55
CA VAL A 125 8.58 1.88 11.24
C VAL A 125 7.91 1.60 12.57
N THR A 126 8.00 2.56 13.50
CA THR A 126 7.17 2.60 14.70
C THR A 126 5.95 3.47 14.45
N PHE A 127 4.76 2.98 14.77
CA PHE A 127 3.55 3.78 14.66
C PHE A 127 3.21 4.46 15.97
N TYR A 128 2.73 5.71 15.86
CA TYR A 128 2.20 6.50 16.97
C TYR A 128 0.79 6.96 16.63
N GLN A 129 -0.02 7.10 17.65
CA GLN A 129 -1.34 7.71 17.60
C GLN A 129 -1.46 8.69 18.75
N SER A 130 -2.14 9.82 18.52
CA SER A 130 -2.45 10.82 19.51
C SER A 130 -3.97 11.03 19.57
N SER A 131 -4.54 11.02 20.75
CA SER A 131 -5.94 11.35 21.00
C SER A 131 -6.05 12.25 22.22
N LEU A 132 -7.16 12.99 22.34
CA LEU A 132 -7.42 13.86 23.50
C LEU A 132 -7.63 13.05 24.78
N GLU A 133 -8.23 11.87 24.66
CA GLU A 133 -8.59 11.04 25.82
C GLU A 133 -7.43 10.23 26.36
N GLN A 134 -6.62 9.64 25.46
CA GLN A 134 -5.57 8.68 25.82
C GLN A 134 -4.16 9.23 25.66
N GLY A 135 -4.02 10.46 25.17
CA GLY A 135 -2.73 11.06 24.87
C GLY A 135 -2.02 10.37 23.70
N VAL A 136 -0.70 10.33 23.77
CA VAL A 136 0.16 9.75 22.73
C VAL A 136 0.52 8.32 23.09
N GLN A 137 0.30 7.42 22.15
CA GLN A 137 0.58 5.99 22.33
C GLN A 137 1.34 5.41 21.14
N LYS A 138 2.22 4.46 21.40
CA LYS A 138 2.74 3.56 20.37
C LYS A 138 1.64 2.59 19.98
N VAL A 139 1.44 2.43 18.67
CA VAL A 139 0.42 1.54 18.13
C VAL A 139 1.10 0.27 17.63
N ASP A 140 0.73 -0.85 18.22
CA ASP A 140 1.00 -2.15 17.61
C ASP A 140 -0.16 -2.50 16.66
N VAL A 141 0.15 -2.63 15.39
CA VAL A 141 -0.82 -3.06 14.38
C VAL A 141 -0.76 -4.59 14.31
N PRO A 142 -1.72 -5.32 14.91
CA PRO A 142 -1.61 -6.74 15.22
C PRO A 142 -1.86 -7.67 14.03
N PHE A 143 -1.53 -7.22 12.81
CA PHE A 143 -1.57 -8.08 11.63
C PHE A 143 -0.27 -7.94 10.83
N GLU A 144 0.20 -9.05 10.35
CA GLU A 144 1.24 -9.09 9.33
C GLU A 144 0.54 -9.15 7.97
N ILE A 145 0.77 -8.13 7.14
CA ILE A 145 0.44 -8.24 5.73
C ILE A 145 1.48 -9.22 5.19
N ALA A 146 1.07 -10.47 5.00
CA ALA A 146 1.98 -11.55 4.66
C ALA A 146 2.89 -11.13 3.50
N ALA A 147 4.19 -11.30 3.70
CA ALA A 147 5.23 -10.98 2.71
C ALA A 147 5.03 -11.71 1.37
N GLU A 148 4.14 -12.69 1.31
CA GLU A 148 3.71 -13.39 0.11
C GLU A 148 3.06 -12.50 -0.95
N TYR A 149 2.48 -11.36 -0.58
CA TYR A 149 1.92 -10.37 -1.54
C TYR A 149 2.96 -9.35 -2.05
N VAL A 150 4.03 -9.13 -1.32
CA VAL A 150 5.05 -8.12 -1.66
C VAL A 150 5.92 -8.50 -2.86
N PRO A 151 6.34 -9.76 -3.05
CA PRO A 151 7.12 -10.15 -4.21
C PRO A 151 6.39 -9.95 -5.55
N ALA A 152 5.07 -10.12 -5.58
CA ALA A 152 4.28 -9.92 -6.80
C ALA A 152 4.25 -8.45 -7.25
N ALA A 153 4.19 -7.51 -6.31
CA ALA A 153 4.22 -6.07 -6.61
C ALA A 153 5.62 -5.57 -7.01
N ASN A 154 6.69 -6.14 -6.43
CA ASN A 154 8.06 -5.73 -6.73
C ASN A 154 8.63 -6.35 -8.01
N THR A 155 8.02 -7.40 -8.55
CA THR A 155 8.46 -8.06 -9.79
C THR A 155 7.71 -7.58 -11.05
N ILE A 156 6.71 -6.73 -10.91
CA ILE A 156 6.16 -6.00 -12.04
C ILE A 156 7.01 -4.73 -12.20
N THR A 157 8.19 -4.87 -12.78
CA THR A 157 8.98 -3.74 -13.29
C THR A 157 8.12 -2.96 -14.28
N GLY A 158 8.21 -1.63 -14.27
CA GLY A 158 7.45 -0.75 -15.15
C GLY A 158 7.46 -1.19 -16.63
N ASP A 159 8.57 -1.78 -17.09
CA ASP A 159 8.71 -2.35 -18.45
C ASP A 159 7.75 -3.51 -18.75
N LYS A 160 7.41 -4.34 -17.75
CA LYS A 160 6.43 -5.42 -17.93
C LYS A 160 4.98 -4.93 -17.90
N LEU A 161 4.71 -3.83 -17.16
CA LEU A 161 3.42 -3.16 -17.24
C LEU A 161 3.24 -2.42 -18.56
N LEU A 162 4.29 -1.82 -19.09
CA LEU A 162 4.31 -1.23 -20.42
C LEU A 162 4.11 -2.30 -21.51
N GLN A 163 4.79 -3.44 -21.42
CA GLN A 163 4.59 -4.57 -22.35
C GLN A 163 3.17 -5.14 -22.29
N LEU A 164 2.51 -5.12 -21.13
CA LEU A 164 1.09 -5.48 -20.99
C LEU A 164 0.16 -4.42 -21.59
N ALA A 165 0.55 -3.16 -21.54
CA ALA A 165 -0.19 -2.06 -22.17
C ALA A 165 -0.02 -2.07 -23.70
N ASP A 166 1.13 -2.49 -24.21
CA ASP A 166 1.43 -2.61 -25.66
C ASP A 166 0.95 -3.92 -26.30
N GLY A 167 0.24 -4.78 -25.55
CA GLY A 167 -0.38 -6.00 -26.10
C GLY A 167 0.58 -7.12 -26.45
N GLN A 168 1.85 -7.02 -26.12
CA GLN A 168 2.85 -8.07 -26.33
C GLN A 168 2.95 -8.99 -25.09
N ALA A 169 1.96 -9.87 -24.92
CA ALA A 169 2.07 -10.93 -23.92
C ALA A 169 3.07 -12.00 -24.38
N PRO A 170 3.87 -12.58 -23.47
CA PRO A 170 4.71 -13.73 -23.82
C PRO A 170 3.83 -14.84 -24.37
N VAL A 171 4.11 -15.29 -25.58
CA VAL A 171 3.38 -16.39 -26.24
C VAL A 171 3.61 -17.66 -25.44
N ASN A 172 2.56 -18.22 -24.86
CA ASN A 172 2.63 -19.49 -24.14
C ASN A 172 1.62 -20.46 -24.74
N ALA A 173 2.11 -21.57 -25.27
CA ALA A 173 1.32 -22.61 -25.93
C ALA A 173 0.14 -23.14 -25.07
N ALA A 174 0.24 -23.08 -23.75
CA ALA A 174 -0.85 -23.46 -22.86
C ALA A 174 -2.15 -22.65 -23.07
N PHE A 175 -2.04 -21.46 -23.66
CA PHE A 175 -3.18 -20.59 -23.95
C PHE A 175 -3.70 -20.69 -25.39
N ASP A 176 -3.13 -21.53 -26.25
CA ASP A 176 -3.53 -21.65 -27.66
C ASP A 176 -4.94 -22.21 -27.83
N SER A 177 -5.38 -23.04 -26.88
CA SER A 177 -6.76 -23.56 -26.83
C SER A 177 -7.83 -22.49 -26.60
N ILE A 178 -7.45 -21.30 -26.13
CA ILE A 178 -8.36 -20.18 -25.93
C ILE A 178 -8.41 -19.35 -27.20
N VAL A 179 -9.34 -19.70 -28.08
CA VAL A 179 -9.59 -18.96 -29.33
C VAL A 179 -10.46 -17.77 -29.04
N THR A 180 -10.06 -16.57 -29.47
CA THR A 180 -10.82 -15.34 -29.29
C THR A 180 -10.54 -14.32 -30.38
N GLN A 181 -11.58 -13.52 -30.73
CA GLN A 181 -11.48 -12.36 -31.62
C GLN A 181 -11.75 -11.04 -30.87
N SER A 182 -12.11 -11.12 -29.59
CA SER A 182 -12.42 -9.97 -28.78
C SER A 182 -11.15 -9.35 -28.18
N GLU A 183 -10.94 -8.07 -28.38
CA GLU A 183 -9.81 -7.31 -27.78
C GLU A 183 -9.77 -7.45 -26.26
N ARG A 184 -10.95 -7.42 -25.60
CA ARG A 184 -11.07 -7.63 -24.17
C ARG A 184 -10.53 -8.98 -23.73
N MET A 185 -10.84 -10.04 -24.50
CA MET A 185 -10.37 -11.39 -24.21
C MET A 185 -8.89 -11.55 -24.51
N PHE A 186 -8.34 -10.84 -25.51
CA PHE A 186 -6.90 -10.79 -25.72
C PHE A 186 -6.15 -10.21 -24.53
N ARG A 187 -6.67 -9.11 -23.97
CA ARG A 187 -6.10 -8.50 -22.74
C ARG A 187 -6.19 -9.45 -21.54
N LEU A 188 -7.33 -10.13 -21.35
CA LEU A 188 -7.49 -11.12 -20.28
C LEU A 188 -6.54 -12.32 -20.45
N LYS A 189 -6.34 -12.79 -21.69
CA LYS A 189 -5.40 -13.86 -22.02
C LYS A 189 -3.96 -13.43 -21.67
N ALA A 190 -3.56 -12.21 -22.01
CA ALA A 190 -2.28 -11.63 -21.68
C ALA A 190 -2.06 -11.53 -20.16
N GLN A 191 -3.06 -11.03 -19.41
CA GLN A 191 -3.01 -10.96 -17.95
C GLN A 191 -2.87 -12.36 -17.32
N ALA A 192 -3.64 -13.33 -17.80
CA ALA A 192 -3.58 -14.71 -17.30
C ALA A 192 -2.21 -15.36 -17.53
N GLN A 193 -1.55 -15.09 -18.65
CA GLN A 193 -0.19 -15.57 -18.93
C GLN A 193 0.84 -15.04 -17.93
N VAL A 194 0.74 -13.75 -17.56
CA VAL A 194 1.62 -13.14 -16.55
C VAL A 194 1.34 -13.71 -15.16
N LEU A 195 0.06 -13.85 -14.80
CA LEU A 195 -0.35 -14.41 -13.50
C LEU A 195 0.06 -15.87 -13.34
N ALA A 196 0.06 -16.65 -14.43
CA ALA A 196 0.48 -18.04 -14.41
C ALA A 196 1.91 -18.24 -13.88
N GLN A 197 2.80 -17.27 -14.10
CA GLN A 197 4.19 -17.31 -13.62
C GLN A 197 4.35 -16.92 -12.13
N LYS A 198 3.25 -16.57 -11.45
CA LYS A 198 3.27 -16.09 -10.09
C LYS A 198 2.63 -17.10 -9.12
N GLN A 199 3.08 -17.08 -7.86
CA GLN A 199 2.51 -17.89 -6.80
C GLN A 199 1.41 -17.12 -6.06
N VAL A 200 0.39 -16.69 -6.80
CA VAL A 200 -0.74 -15.91 -6.27
C VAL A 200 -2.06 -16.63 -6.49
N PRO A 201 -3.05 -16.49 -5.60
CA PRO A 201 -4.41 -16.94 -5.87
C PRO A 201 -4.99 -16.18 -7.07
N VAL A 202 -5.64 -16.89 -7.99
CA VAL A 202 -6.30 -16.29 -9.16
C VAL A 202 -7.80 -16.55 -9.09
N LEU A 203 -8.59 -15.47 -9.07
CA LEU A 203 -10.05 -15.55 -9.18
C LEU A 203 -10.47 -15.28 -10.62
N ILE A 204 -11.14 -16.26 -11.25
CA ILE A 204 -11.71 -16.13 -12.60
C ILE A 204 -13.21 -15.94 -12.46
N TYR A 205 -13.70 -14.77 -12.86
CA TYR A 205 -15.11 -14.42 -12.79
C TYR A 205 -15.73 -14.35 -14.19
N GLY A 206 -16.99 -14.76 -14.31
CA GLY A 206 -17.76 -14.72 -15.57
C GLY A 206 -19.00 -15.59 -15.52
N GLU A 207 -19.91 -15.47 -16.50
CA GLU A 207 -21.13 -16.25 -16.64
C GLU A 207 -20.85 -17.72 -16.91
N THR A 208 -21.84 -18.58 -16.71
CA THR A 208 -21.74 -20.02 -17.03
C THR A 208 -21.51 -20.21 -18.54
N GLY A 209 -20.58 -21.10 -18.90
CA GLY A 209 -20.25 -21.35 -20.32
C GLY A 209 -19.20 -20.42 -20.93
N THR A 210 -18.70 -19.39 -20.22
CA THR A 210 -17.72 -18.42 -20.75
C THR A 210 -16.27 -18.91 -20.81
N GLY A 211 -16.00 -20.21 -20.58
CA GLY A 211 -14.65 -20.79 -20.70
C GLY A 211 -13.76 -20.59 -19.47
N LYS A 212 -14.31 -20.29 -18.28
CA LYS A 212 -13.52 -20.14 -17.04
C LYS A 212 -12.58 -21.32 -16.76
N GLU A 213 -13.04 -22.55 -17.01
CA GLU A 213 -12.25 -23.74 -16.81
C GLU A 213 -11.06 -23.82 -17.79
N LEU A 214 -11.23 -23.37 -19.04
CA LEU A 214 -10.14 -23.30 -20.02
C LEU A 214 -9.05 -22.33 -19.55
N PHE A 215 -9.45 -21.17 -19.02
CA PHE A 215 -8.49 -20.23 -18.42
C PHE A 215 -7.77 -20.83 -17.20
N ALA A 216 -8.49 -21.50 -16.31
CA ALA A 216 -7.90 -22.14 -15.13
C ALA A 216 -6.87 -23.22 -15.51
N ARG A 217 -7.19 -24.06 -16.49
CA ARG A 217 -6.27 -25.09 -17.01
C ARG A 217 -5.07 -24.46 -17.71
N ALA A 218 -5.28 -23.42 -18.52
CA ALA A 218 -4.21 -22.72 -19.21
C ALA A 218 -3.24 -22.05 -18.23
N ILE A 219 -3.75 -21.40 -17.16
CA ILE A 219 -2.94 -20.83 -16.09
C ILE A 219 -2.14 -21.91 -15.37
N HIS A 220 -2.76 -23.05 -15.03
CA HIS A 220 -2.06 -24.16 -14.39
C HIS A 220 -0.94 -24.71 -15.30
N ASN A 221 -1.23 -25.00 -16.56
CA ASN A 221 -0.29 -25.56 -17.51
C ASN A 221 0.88 -24.61 -17.84
N ALA A 222 0.65 -23.30 -17.76
CA ALA A 222 1.66 -22.27 -17.94
C ALA A 222 2.46 -21.96 -16.66
N SER A 223 2.06 -22.50 -15.51
CA SER A 223 2.68 -22.19 -14.21
C SER A 223 3.91 -23.07 -13.94
N PRO A 224 4.81 -22.67 -13.02
CA PRO A 224 5.89 -23.53 -12.52
C PRO A 224 5.39 -24.83 -11.88
N ARG A 225 4.08 -24.97 -11.65
CA ARG A 225 3.41 -26.14 -11.07
C ARG A 225 2.72 -27.03 -12.11
N SER A 226 2.95 -26.81 -13.38
CA SER A 226 2.32 -27.54 -14.50
C SER A 226 2.47 -29.05 -14.45
N LEU A 227 3.52 -29.55 -13.80
CA LEU A 227 3.75 -30.99 -13.58
C LEU A 227 2.93 -31.54 -12.39
N GLY A 228 2.31 -30.69 -11.59
CA GLY A 228 1.46 -31.10 -10.48
C GLY A 228 0.03 -31.44 -10.92
N PRO A 229 -0.77 -32.09 -10.06
CA PRO A 229 -2.16 -32.40 -10.40
C PRO A 229 -3.02 -31.15 -10.47
N PHE A 230 -3.84 -31.01 -11.53
CA PHE A 230 -4.92 -30.04 -11.61
C PHE A 230 -6.19 -30.67 -11.02
N VAL A 231 -6.60 -30.21 -9.84
CA VAL A 231 -7.79 -30.72 -9.16
C VAL A 231 -8.92 -29.70 -9.27
N ALA A 232 -9.96 -30.05 -10.05
CA ALA A 232 -11.18 -29.24 -10.14
C ALA A 232 -12.19 -29.71 -9.08
N VAL A 233 -12.57 -28.82 -8.16
CA VAL A 233 -13.59 -29.09 -7.14
C VAL A 233 -14.86 -28.31 -7.49
N ARG A 234 -15.99 -29.02 -7.64
CA ARG A 234 -17.31 -28.40 -7.73
C ARG A 234 -17.89 -28.27 -6.32
N ALA A 235 -18.08 -27.02 -5.86
CA ALA A 235 -18.87 -26.79 -4.65
C ALA A 235 -20.36 -26.79 -5.02
N VAL A 236 -21.10 -27.76 -4.53
CA VAL A 236 -22.57 -27.73 -4.53
C VAL A 236 -22.95 -26.72 -3.47
N SER A 237 -23.84 -25.78 -3.83
CA SER A 237 -24.24 -24.61 -3.06
C SER A 237 -24.33 -24.86 -1.55
N GLY A 238 -23.64 -24.07 -0.75
CA GLY A 238 -24.03 -23.88 0.64
C GLY A 238 -23.01 -23.97 1.75
N THR A 239 -21.70 -24.04 1.55
CA THR A 239 -20.75 -23.73 2.65
C THR A 239 -19.33 -23.53 2.09
N MET A 240 -18.76 -22.34 2.30
CA MET A 240 -17.36 -22.09 2.00
C MET A 240 -16.50 -22.75 3.07
N TYR A 241 -15.73 -23.76 2.69
CA TYR A 241 -14.57 -24.18 3.44
C TYR A 241 -13.32 -23.68 2.74
N SER A 242 -12.52 -22.91 3.49
CA SER A 242 -11.16 -22.53 3.09
C SER A 242 -10.32 -23.81 3.01
N LEU A 243 -9.93 -24.19 1.81
CA LEU A 243 -8.85 -25.15 1.59
C LEU A 243 -7.69 -24.41 0.96
N ASN A 244 -6.51 -24.57 1.60
CA ASN A 244 -5.23 -24.01 1.17
C ASN A 244 -5.04 -24.08 -0.35
N ALA A 245 -4.88 -22.93 -0.94
CA ALA A 245 -4.22 -22.47 -2.19
C ALA A 245 -3.92 -23.47 -3.33
N LYS A 246 -4.72 -24.50 -3.55
CA LYS A 246 -4.60 -25.44 -4.69
C LYS A 246 -5.89 -25.62 -5.48
N ALA A 247 -6.98 -25.00 -5.07
CA ALA A 247 -8.27 -25.18 -5.72
C ALA A 247 -8.72 -23.87 -6.39
N ILE A 248 -8.96 -23.94 -7.69
CA ILE A 248 -9.62 -22.89 -8.45
C ILE A 248 -11.10 -23.23 -8.52
N LYS A 249 -11.95 -22.40 -7.91
CA LYS A 249 -13.39 -22.58 -7.97
C LYS A 249 -13.94 -21.97 -9.26
N ALA A 250 -14.50 -22.80 -10.13
CA ALA A 250 -15.37 -22.36 -11.22
C ALA A 250 -16.80 -22.73 -10.86
N SER A 251 -17.66 -21.74 -10.66
CA SER A 251 -19.10 -21.88 -10.56
C SER A 251 -19.75 -21.19 -11.76
#